data_30ca16bfe49a26ed2a64e90ceef5ecf6
#
_entry.id   30ca16bfe49a26ed2a64e90ceef5ecf6
#
_cell.length_a   1.000
_cell.length_b   1.000
_cell.length_c   1.000
_cell.angle_alpha   90.00
_cell.angle_beta   90.00
_cell.angle_gamma   90.00
#
_symmetry.space_group_name_H-M   'P 1'
#
loop_
_entity.id
_entity.type
_entity.pdbx_description
1 polymer ?
#
loop_
_entity_poly.entity_id
_entity_poly.type
_entity_poly.pdbx_seq_one_letter_code
_entity_poly.pdbx_strand_id
1 'polypeptide(L)'
;NALISPLSGRVSDRVGCEGPTAVGLGVYVCGLFVVSTLDEHSSIPVIVCCVAFMSCGTSIFQSPNNSLYMGSAPREALGFAGSLGSLARYAGMAVGITAASHILYGQMSVAMGEAVTSFVAGRPDVFLFGFRSVFYVLMAVAAAGFALAMVRLVKRRPRH
;
A
#
# COMPACT_ATOMS: atom_id res chain seq x y z
N ASN A 1 -11.30 7.24 -0.98
CA ASN A 1 -10.69 7.13 -2.32
C ASN A 1 -11.38 8.06 -3.34
N ALA A 2 -12.72 8.01 -3.47
CA ALA A 2 -13.46 8.77 -4.46
C ALA A 2 -13.33 10.31 -4.32
N LEU A 3 -13.17 10.81 -3.10
CA LEU A 3 -13.01 12.25 -2.83
C LEU A 3 -11.56 12.72 -2.91
N ILE A 4 -10.62 11.90 -2.48
CA ILE A 4 -9.20 12.26 -2.37
C ILE A 4 -8.48 12.12 -3.71
N SER A 5 -8.82 11.11 -4.51
CA SER A 5 -8.19 10.85 -5.80
C SER A 5 -8.24 12.04 -6.77
N PRO A 6 -9.41 12.71 -7.01
CA PRO A 6 -9.45 13.88 -7.88
C PRO A 6 -8.70 15.09 -7.31
N LEU A 7 -8.63 15.22 -5.98
CA LEU A 7 -7.89 16.30 -5.32
C LEU A 7 -6.38 16.09 -5.51
N SER A 8 -5.90 14.87 -5.31
CA SER A 8 -4.51 14.46 -5.54
C SER A 8 -4.11 14.67 -7.01
N GLY A 9 -4.99 14.35 -7.96
CA GLY A 9 -4.77 14.60 -9.39
C GLY A 9 -4.54 16.10 -9.68
N ARG A 10 -5.40 16.98 -9.19
CA ARG A 10 -5.26 18.44 -9.37
C ARG A 10 -3.99 19.01 -8.76
N VAL A 11 -3.57 18.50 -7.60
CA VAL A 11 -2.30 18.90 -6.97
C VAL A 11 -1.12 18.43 -7.81
N SER A 12 -1.19 17.18 -8.28
CA SER A 12 -0.18 16.57 -9.15
C SER A 12 0.01 17.33 -10.46
N ASP A 13 -1.07 17.84 -11.06
CA ASP A 13 -1.04 18.65 -12.29
C ASP A 13 -0.30 19.99 -12.11
N ARG A 14 -0.31 20.55 -10.89
CA ARG A 14 0.34 21.85 -10.58
C ARG A 14 1.77 21.72 -10.08
N VAL A 15 2.05 20.72 -9.27
CA VAL A 15 3.34 20.58 -8.54
C VAL A 15 4.22 19.48 -9.16
N GLY A 16 3.66 18.71 -10.10
CA GLY A 16 4.31 17.51 -10.65
C GLY A 16 3.90 16.25 -9.90
N CYS A 17 3.98 15.10 -10.58
CA CYS A 17 3.46 13.84 -10.05
C CYS A 17 4.36 13.22 -8.96
N GLU A 18 5.64 13.58 -8.90
CA GLU A 18 6.61 12.88 -8.02
C GLU A 18 6.46 13.24 -6.55
N GLY A 19 6.21 14.52 -6.24
CA GLY A 19 5.97 14.99 -4.87
C GLY A 19 4.77 14.31 -4.23
N PRO A 20 3.56 14.45 -4.81
CA PRO A 20 2.36 13.78 -4.30
C PRO A 20 2.50 12.25 -4.21
N THR A 21 3.20 11.61 -5.16
CA THR A 21 3.50 10.16 -5.10
C THR A 21 4.31 9.80 -3.86
N ALA A 22 5.38 10.55 -3.56
CA ALA A 22 6.21 10.32 -2.38
C ALA A 22 5.42 10.58 -1.07
N VAL A 23 4.66 11.68 -1.01
CA VAL A 23 3.82 12.01 0.16
C VAL A 23 2.76 10.92 0.39
N GLY A 24 2.04 10.51 -0.65
CA GLY A 24 1.02 9.46 -0.56
C GLY A 24 1.59 8.14 -0.05
N LEU A 25 2.77 7.76 -0.53
CA LEU A 25 3.43 6.54 -0.08
C LEU A 25 3.94 6.65 1.37
N GLY A 26 4.41 7.83 1.78
CA GLY A 26 4.77 8.11 3.17
C GLY A 26 3.58 8.00 4.11
N VAL A 27 2.43 8.60 3.75
CA VAL A 27 1.18 8.49 4.51
C VAL A 27 0.71 7.03 4.58
N TYR A 28 0.85 6.27 3.50
CA TYR A 28 0.51 4.85 3.47
C TYR A 28 1.37 4.03 4.43
N VAL A 29 2.70 4.25 4.45
CA VAL A 29 3.62 3.58 5.38
C VAL A 29 3.28 3.91 6.84
N CYS A 30 2.99 5.19 7.14
CA CYS A 30 2.54 5.59 8.47
C CYS A 30 1.20 4.91 8.83
N GLY A 31 0.28 4.81 7.88
CA GLY A 31 -0.99 4.11 8.06
C GLY A 31 -0.82 2.63 8.37
N LEU A 32 0.08 1.93 7.66
CA LEU A 32 0.43 0.54 7.94
C LEU A 32 0.99 0.37 9.36
N PHE A 33 1.87 1.29 9.79
CA PHE A 33 2.40 1.28 11.15
C PHE A 33 1.29 1.42 12.19
N VAL A 34 0.40 2.40 12.03
CA VAL A 34 -0.71 2.62 12.95
C VAL A 34 -1.64 1.41 13.01
N VAL A 35 -1.97 0.80 11.86
CA VAL A 35 -2.80 -0.42 11.82
C VAL A 35 -2.09 -1.61 12.47
N SER A 36 -0.77 -1.72 12.37
CA SER A 36 -0.02 -2.80 13.02
C SER A 36 -0.02 -2.72 14.55
N THR A 37 -0.32 -1.55 15.15
CA THR A 37 -0.42 -1.36 16.60
C THR A 37 -1.80 -1.65 17.18
N LEU A 38 -2.79 -1.99 16.33
CA LEU A 38 -4.13 -2.33 16.80
C LEU A 38 -4.12 -3.64 17.58
N ASP A 39 -4.90 -3.66 18.67
CA ASP A 39 -5.09 -4.78 19.57
C ASP A 39 -6.56 -5.23 19.58
N GLU A 40 -6.83 -6.39 20.18
CA GLU A 40 -8.19 -6.95 20.33
C GLU A 40 -9.15 -6.03 21.12
N HIS A 41 -8.60 -5.13 21.96
CA HIS A 41 -9.36 -4.14 22.74
C HIS A 41 -9.59 -2.83 21.99
N SER A 42 -9.08 -2.70 20.75
CA SER A 42 -9.25 -1.49 19.95
C SER A 42 -10.72 -1.29 19.58
N SER A 43 -11.26 -0.11 19.86
CA SER A 43 -12.65 0.19 19.53
C SER A 43 -12.87 0.27 18.01
N ILE A 44 -14.03 -0.16 17.53
CA ILE A 44 -14.38 -0.17 16.11
C ILE A 44 -14.15 1.19 15.43
N PRO A 45 -14.54 2.34 16.03
CA PRO A 45 -14.27 3.65 15.43
C PRO A 45 -12.78 3.92 15.20
N VAL A 46 -11.91 3.48 16.12
CA VAL A 46 -10.45 3.63 15.98
C VAL A 46 -9.95 2.82 14.79
N ILE A 47 -10.38 1.58 14.66
CA ILE A 47 -10.02 0.70 13.52
C ILE A 47 -10.45 1.35 12.21
N VAL A 48 -11.69 1.87 12.13
CA VAL A 48 -12.20 2.54 10.93
C VAL A 48 -11.37 3.79 10.60
N CYS A 49 -11.02 4.61 11.59
CA CYS A 49 -10.17 5.79 11.37
C CYS A 49 -8.77 5.40 10.86
N CYS A 50 -8.15 4.37 11.43
CA CYS A 50 -6.83 3.90 11.02
C CYS A 50 -6.84 3.37 9.57
N VAL A 51 -7.84 2.56 9.21
CA VAL A 51 -8.03 2.05 7.85
C VAL A 51 -8.33 3.17 6.86
N ALA A 52 -9.16 4.15 7.24
CA ALA A 52 -9.45 5.32 6.43
C ALA A 52 -8.18 6.15 6.19
N PHE A 53 -7.35 6.36 7.21
CA PHE A 53 -6.07 7.06 7.09
C PHE A 53 -5.12 6.34 6.13
N MET A 54 -4.97 5.02 6.25
CA MET A 54 -4.18 4.21 5.32
C MET A 54 -4.71 4.31 3.89
N SER A 55 -6.05 4.29 3.71
CA SER A 55 -6.71 4.44 2.41
C SER A 55 -6.50 5.83 1.78
N CYS A 56 -6.35 6.89 2.59
CA CYS A 56 -5.97 8.20 2.10
C CYS A 56 -4.58 8.17 1.44
N GLY A 57 -3.61 7.50 2.07
CA GLY A 57 -2.26 7.33 1.52
C GLY A 57 -2.27 6.66 0.15
N THR A 58 -3.03 5.56 0.00
CA THR A 58 -3.16 4.88 -1.31
C THR A 58 -3.81 5.75 -2.36
N SER A 59 -4.84 6.53 -2.02
CA SER A 59 -5.53 7.44 -2.95
C SER A 59 -4.62 8.56 -3.44
N ILE A 60 -3.83 9.16 -2.53
CA ILE A 60 -2.86 10.21 -2.85
C ILE A 60 -1.74 9.66 -3.75
N PHE A 61 -1.27 8.45 -3.51
CA PHE A 61 -0.26 7.78 -4.31
C PHE A 61 -0.76 7.36 -5.69
N GLN A 62 -1.95 6.78 -5.79
CA GLN A 62 -2.42 6.05 -6.97
C GLN A 62 -2.66 6.96 -8.18
N SER A 63 -3.25 8.13 -7.97
CA SER A 63 -3.57 9.07 -9.05
C SER A 63 -2.31 9.61 -9.76
N PRO A 64 -1.34 10.22 -9.07
CA PRO A 64 -0.13 10.70 -9.72
C PRO A 64 0.75 9.57 -10.25
N ASN A 65 0.77 8.41 -9.62
CA ASN A 65 1.51 7.25 -10.12
C ASN A 65 0.95 6.75 -11.47
N ASN A 66 -0.39 6.74 -11.63
CA ASN A 66 -1.02 6.44 -12.91
C ASN A 66 -0.63 7.46 -14.00
N SER A 67 -0.61 8.74 -13.65
CA SER A 67 -0.23 9.81 -14.57
C SER A 67 1.25 9.70 -15.01
N LEU A 68 2.13 9.27 -14.11
CA LEU A 68 3.56 9.10 -14.41
C LEU A 68 3.80 8.04 -15.50
N TYR A 69 3.21 6.85 -15.39
CA TYR A 69 3.44 5.81 -16.39
C TYR A 69 2.67 6.06 -17.70
N MET A 70 1.46 6.64 -17.62
CA MET A 70 0.71 7.03 -18.81
C MET A 70 1.42 8.16 -19.56
N GLY A 71 1.95 9.16 -18.86
CA GLY A 71 2.70 10.27 -19.47
C GLY A 71 4.05 9.86 -20.08
N SER A 72 4.56 8.66 -19.74
CA SER A 72 5.79 8.11 -20.33
C SER A 72 5.55 7.37 -21.66
N ALA A 73 4.28 7.10 -22.01
CA ALA A 73 3.93 6.36 -23.22
C ALA A 73 3.67 7.31 -24.41
N PRO A 74 4.07 6.96 -25.64
CA PRO A 74 3.67 7.68 -26.84
C PRO A 74 2.15 7.64 -27.00
N ARG A 75 1.58 8.65 -27.66
CA ARG A 75 0.12 8.80 -27.80
C ARG A 75 -0.54 7.60 -28.47
N GLU A 76 0.14 6.97 -29.42
CA GLU A 76 -0.33 5.78 -30.15
C GLU A 76 -0.36 4.53 -29.25
N ALA A 77 0.44 4.51 -28.16
CA ALA A 77 0.59 3.37 -27.26
C ALA A 77 -0.13 3.56 -25.91
N LEU A 78 -0.93 4.62 -25.71
CA LEU A 78 -1.62 4.88 -24.45
C LEU A 78 -2.56 3.75 -24.03
N GLY A 79 -3.28 3.14 -24.98
CA GLY A 79 -4.14 1.98 -24.70
C GLY A 79 -3.33 0.77 -24.23
N PHE A 80 -2.20 0.49 -24.86
CA PHE A 80 -1.30 -0.58 -24.44
C PHE A 80 -0.68 -0.30 -23.07
N ALA A 81 -0.21 0.92 -22.81
CA ALA A 81 0.32 1.31 -21.50
C ALA A 81 -0.72 1.14 -20.39
N GLY A 82 -1.97 1.55 -20.63
CA GLY A 82 -3.08 1.39 -19.68
C GLY A 82 -3.40 -0.08 -19.37
N SER A 83 -3.44 -0.94 -20.39
CA SER A 83 -3.68 -2.37 -20.20
C SER A 83 -2.52 -3.06 -19.48
N LEU A 84 -1.27 -2.72 -19.80
CA LEU A 84 -0.08 -3.24 -19.15
C LEU A 84 -0.04 -2.82 -17.65
N GLY A 85 -0.36 -1.54 -17.37
CA GLY A 85 -0.47 -1.05 -15.99
C GLY A 85 -1.55 -1.76 -15.18
N SER A 86 -2.69 -2.04 -15.79
CA SER A 86 -3.78 -2.80 -15.17
C SER A 86 -3.37 -4.26 -14.93
N LEU A 87 -2.74 -4.90 -15.91
CA LEU A 87 -2.23 -6.26 -15.77
C LEU A 87 -1.22 -6.37 -14.62
N ALA A 88 -0.24 -5.47 -14.58
CA ALA A 88 0.76 -5.43 -13.52
C ALA A 88 0.13 -5.24 -12.12
N ARG A 89 -0.91 -4.40 -12.03
CA ARG A 89 -1.66 -4.17 -10.80
C ARG A 89 -2.38 -5.42 -10.33
N TYR A 90 -3.13 -6.09 -11.22
CA TYR A 90 -3.86 -7.30 -10.87
C TYR A 90 -2.94 -8.48 -10.56
N ALA A 91 -1.85 -8.63 -11.31
CA ALA A 91 -0.82 -9.62 -11.01
C ALA A 91 -0.18 -9.36 -9.64
N GLY A 92 0.18 -8.11 -9.34
CA GLY A 92 0.70 -7.71 -8.03
C GLY A 92 -0.29 -7.95 -6.90
N MET A 93 -1.58 -7.69 -7.13
CA MET A 93 -2.64 -7.96 -6.16
C MET A 93 -2.78 -9.46 -5.88
N ALA A 94 -2.78 -10.31 -6.91
CA ALA A 94 -2.87 -11.76 -6.75
C ALA A 94 -1.68 -12.32 -5.95
N VAL A 95 -0.46 -11.93 -6.32
CA VAL A 95 0.77 -12.29 -5.59
C VAL A 95 0.73 -11.77 -4.16
N GLY A 96 0.30 -10.52 -3.96
CA GLY A 96 0.22 -9.90 -2.63
C GLY A 96 -0.76 -10.61 -1.70
N ILE A 97 -1.95 -10.95 -2.18
CA ILE A 97 -2.95 -11.69 -1.39
C ILE A 97 -2.43 -13.08 -1.01
N THR A 98 -1.83 -13.80 -1.97
CA THR A 98 -1.28 -15.14 -1.72
C THR A 98 -0.14 -15.09 -0.71
N ALA A 99 0.81 -14.15 -0.87
CA ALA A 99 1.91 -13.96 0.07
C ALA A 99 1.42 -13.58 1.47
N ALA A 100 0.47 -12.65 1.58
CA ALA A 100 -0.09 -12.23 2.86
C ALA A 100 -0.79 -13.38 3.57
N SER A 101 -1.59 -14.18 2.86
CA SER A 101 -2.26 -15.36 3.41
C SER A 101 -1.25 -16.41 3.87
N HIS A 102 -0.20 -16.67 3.08
CA HIS A 102 0.84 -17.64 3.44
C HIS A 102 1.62 -17.20 4.69
N ILE A 103 1.97 -15.93 4.79
CA ILE A 103 2.63 -15.37 5.97
C ILE A 103 1.70 -15.45 7.18
N LEU A 104 0.42 -15.06 7.04
CA LEU A 104 -0.56 -15.09 8.12
C LEU A 104 -0.69 -16.50 8.71
N TYR A 105 -1.05 -17.47 7.90
CA TYR A 105 -1.26 -18.85 8.37
C TYR A 105 0.04 -19.53 8.77
N GLY A 106 1.17 -19.23 8.13
CA GLY A 106 2.47 -19.71 8.52
C GLY A 106 2.85 -19.26 9.94
N GLN A 107 2.66 -17.96 10.26
CA GLN A 107 2.94 -17.42 11.58
C GLN A 107 1.94 -17.93 12.65
N MET A 108 0.67 -18.11 12.28
CA MET A 108 -0.32 -18.74 13.14
C MET A 108 0.07 -20.19 13.47
N SER A 109 0.56 -20.94 12.48
CA SER A 109 1.03 -22.32 12.67
C SER A 109 2.25 -22.40 13.62
N VAL A 110 3.18 -21.46 13.49
CA VAL A 110 4.33 -21.35 14.41
C VAL A 110 3.87 -21.05 15.84
N ALA A 111 2.90 -20.16 16.03
CA ALA A 111 2.38 -19.81 17.33
C ALA A 111 1.57 -20.94 18.00
N MET A 112 0.93 -21.79 17.19
CA MET A 112 0.13 -22.94 17.68
C MET A 112 0.96 -24.21 17.86
N GLY A 113 2.10 -24.33 17.18
CA GLY A 113 2.90 -25.57 17.11
C GLY A 113 2.31 -26.66 16.21
N GLU A 114 1.24 -26.35 15.47
CA GLU A 114 0.57 -27.27 14.54
C GLU A 114 0.09 -26.52 13.29
N ALA A 115 -0.17 -27.25 12.19
CA ALA A 115 -0.56 -26.65 10.92
C ALA A 115 -1.96 -26.02 10.99
N VAL A 116 -2.02 -24.69 10.82
CA VAL A 116 -3.26 -23.89 10.84
C VAL A 116 -3.51 -23.35 9.43
N THR A 117 -4.70 -23.62 8.90
CA THR A 117 -5.13 -23.18 7.56
C THR A 117 -6.37 -22.29 7.58
N SER A 118 -6.91 -22.02 8.78
CA SER A 118 -8.11 -21.20 8.98
C SER A 118 -8.03 -20.45 10.30
N PHE A 119 -8.98 -19.52 10.51
CA PHE A 119 -9.09 -18.79 11.80
C PHE A 119 -9.38 -19.76 12.94
N VAL A 120 -8.62 -19.63 14.04
CA VAL A 120 -8.81 -20.43 15.27
C VAL A 120 -9.71 -19.67 16.22
N ALA A 121 -10.94 -20.17 16.39
CA ALA A 121 -11.91 -19.57 17.30
C ALA A 121 -11.42 -19.67 18.75
N GLY A 122 -11.54 -18.57 19.50
CA GLY A 122 -11.13 -18.50 20.91
C GLY A 122 -9.65 -18.18 21.15
N ARG A 123 -8.84 -17.99 20.10
CA ARG A 123 -7.42 -17.61 20.19
C ARG A 123 -7.11 -16.37 19.32
N PRO A 124 -7.64 -15.18 19.68
CA PRO A 124 -7.38 -13.95 18.95
C PRO A 124 -5.89 -13.53 19.00
N ASP A 125 -5.18 -13.90 20.06
CA ASP A 125 -3.74 -13.69 20.23
C ASP A 125 -2.91 -14.28 19.08
N VAL A 126 -3.23 -15.50 18.66
CA VAL A 126 -2.57 -16.19 17.53
C VAL A 126 -2.82 -15.48 16.22
N PHE A 127 -4.06 -15.05 16.00
CA PHE A 127 -4.43 -14.29 14.81
C PHE A 127 -3.70 -12.94 14.76
N LEU A 128 -3.67 -12.20 15.87
CA LEU A 128 -2.96 -10.91 15.95
C LEU A 128 -1.46 -11.06 15.72
N PHE A 129 -0.85 -12.13 16.18
CA PHE A 129 0.57 -12.41 15.90
C PHE A 129 0.84 -12.57 14.40
N GLY A 130 0.05 -13.39 13.72
CA GLY A 130 0.12 -13.54 12.26
C GLY A 130 -0.19 -12.24 11.51
N PHE A 131 -1.22 -11.50 11.95
CA PHE A 131 -1.63 -10.23 11.38
C PHE A 131 -0.51 -9.18 11.45
N ARG A 132 0.11 -8.98 12.60
CA ARG A 132 1.24 -8.06 12.77
C ARG A 132 2.41 -8.43 11.86
N SER A 133 2.71 -9.71 11.72
CA SER A 133 3.78 -10.18 10.84
C SER A 133 3.54 -9.81 9.38
N VAL A 134 2.31 -9.94 8.88
CA VAL A 134 1.91 -9.50 7.54
C VAL A 134 2.13 -7.99 7.39
N PHE A 135 1.70 -7.19 8.37
CA PHE A 135 1.85 -5.73 8.28
C PHE A 135 3.31 -5.28 8.34
N TYR A 136 4.18 -5.96 9.10
CA TYR A 136 5.61 -5.66 9.09
C TYR A 136 6.25 -5.93 7.71
N VAL A 137 5.88 -7.02 7.05
CA VAL A 137 6.36 -7.32 5.68
C VAL A 137 5.84 -6.28 4.69
N LEU A 138 4.55 -5.94 4.74
CA LEU A 138 3.96 -4.91 3.90
C LEU A 138 4.62 -3.54 4.12
N MET A 139 4.92 -3.20 5.37
CA MET A 139 5.60 -1.95 5.72
C MET A 139 7.03 -1.93 5.17
N ALA A 140 7.77 -3.04 5.23
CA ALA A 140 9.10 -3.13 4.65
C ALA A 140 9.08 -2.94 3.12
N VAL A 141 8.13 -3.57 2.43
CA VAL A 141 7.95 -3.41 0.97
C VAL A 141 7.54 -1.98 0.62
N ALA A 142 6.59 -1.40 1.37
CA ALA A 142 6.14 -0.03 1.15
C ALA A 142 7.24 1.00 1.45
N ALA A 143 8.05 0.78 2.48
CA ALA A 143 9.21 1.62 2.81
C ALA A 143 10.29 1.56 1.72
N ALA A 144 10.54 0.39 1.14
CA ALA A 144 11.44 0.26 -0.01
C ALA A 144 10.91 1.06 -1.22
N GLY A 145 9.61 0.97 -1.50
CA GLY A 145 8.94 1.79 -2.52
C GLY A 145 9.06 3.29 -2.24
N PHE A 146 8.87 3.70 -0.99
CA PHE A 146 9.03 5.09 -0.56
C PHE A 146 10.47 5.58 -0.75
N ALA A 147 11.46 4.78 -0.39
CA ALA A 147 12.87 5.11 -0.60
C ALA A 147 13.18 5.31 -2.09
N LEU A 148 12.66 4.45 -2.97
CA LEU A 148 12.80 4.60 -4.42
C LEU A 148 12.12 5.88 -4.95
N ALA A 149 10.93 6.22 -4.43
CA ALA A 149 10.22 7.44 -4.79
C ALA A 149 11.02 8.69 -4.37
N MET A 150 11.60 8.67 -3.17
CA MET A 150 12.46 9.75 -2.67
C MET A 150 13.75 9.90 -3.50
N VAL A 151 14.39 8.81 -3.89
CA VAL A 151 15.58 8.86 -4.76
C VAL A 151 15.25 9.49 -6.11
N ARG A 152 14.08 9.18 -6.68
CA ARG A 152 13.61 9.80 -7.94
C ARG A 152 13.37 11.30 -7.76
N LEU A 153 12.72 11.70 -6.68
CA LEU A 153 12.43 13.09 -6.37
C LEU A 153 13.72 13.92 -6.23
N VAL A 154 14.74 13.38 -5.56
CA VAL A 154 16.03 14.05 -5.35
C VAL A 154 16.83 14.13 -6.66
N LYS A 155 16.84 13.07 -7.47
CA LYS A 155 17.58 13.04 -8.75
C LYS A 155 16.98 13.97 -9.81
N ARG A 156 15.70 14.32 -9.73
CA ARG A 156 15.01 15.25 -10.64
C ARG A 156 15.08 16.72 -10.21
N ARG A 157 15.84 17.08 -9.16
CA ARG A 157 16.10 18.51 -8.89
C ARG A 157 16.69 19.15 -10.15
N PRO A 158 16.13 20.29 -10.59
CA PRO A 158 16.35 20.80 -11.95
C PRO A 158 17.82 21.11 -12.19
N ARG A 159 18.33 20.64 -13.33
CA ARG A 159 19.42 21.35 -13.99
C ARG A 159 18.83 22.71 -14.41
N HIS A 160 19.14 23.75 -13.63
CA HIS A 160 19.09 25.13 -14.10
C HIS A 160 20.09 25.34 -15.23
#